data_d87ad3859f472284fb2bb2582f08ba49
#
_entry.id   d87ad3859f472284fb2bb2582f08ba49
#
_cell.length_a   1.000
_cell.length_b   1.000
_cell.length_c   1.000
_cell.angle_alpha   90.00
_cell.angle_beta   90.00
_cell.angle_gamma   90.00
#
_symmetry.space_group_name_H-M   'P 1'
#
loop_
_entity.id
_entity.type
_entity.pdbx_description
1 polymer ?
#
loop_
_entity_poly.entity_id
_entity_poly.type
_entity_poly.pdbx_seq_one_letter_code
_entity_poly.pdbx_strand_id
1 'polypeptide(L)'
;MAVRRNINYINKDFGQFRNQLINYSSTYFPSTYTDFTNTSVGMMFIEQAAYIGDVLSFYMDNQIQENFLQYARQPDNLYDMAYMYGYKPKTTGLAEVDIDFYQQVPAKLSGSEYVPDYDYALYLPANTQVSTTGGSIINFTTQDPIDFAVSNSIDITYESVAALSGGNPSYYLLRKRRKTYSGTINSVQFSIGAPQEFLTFNINDNNIAGVLDVVD
;
A
#
# COMPACT_ATOMS: atom_id res chain seq x y z
N MET A 1 -11.66 -17.38 -3.78
CA MET A 1 -11.45 -17.09 -2.35
C MET A 1 -11.04 -18.37 -1.66
N ALA A 2 -9.82 -18.48 -1.15
CA ALA A 2 -9.40 -19.65 -0.41
C ALA A 2 -10.17 -19.71 0.91
N VAL A 3 -10.80 -20.85 1.19
CA VAL A 3 -11.50 -21.09 2.46
C VAL A 3 -10.43 -21.11 3.56
N ARG A 4 -10.42 -20.11 4.44
CA ARG A 4 -9.54 -20.08 5.60
C ARG A 4 -9.93 -21.24 6.51
N ARG A 5 -9.06 -22.23 6.67
CA ARG A 5 -9.20 -23.29 7.65
C ARG A 5 -8.72 -22.77 9.00
N ASN A 6 -9.58 -22.86 10.01
CA ASN A 6 -9.13 -22.73 11.39
C ASN A 6 -8.33 -24.00 11.73
N ILE A 7 -7.13 -23.81 12.21
CA ILE A 7 -6.28 -24.91 12.67
C ILE A 7 -6.47 -25.02 14.17
N ASN A 8 -6.98 -26.16 14.63
CA ASN A 8 -7.12 -26.48 16.05
C ASN A 8 -6.05 -27.51 16.39
N TYR A 9 -5.00 -27.08 17.06
CA TYR A 9 -3.89 -27.95 17.45
C TYR A 9 -4.20 -28.76 18.71
N ILE A 10 -4.87 -28.13 19.68
CA ILE A 10 -5.21 -28.77 20.95
C ILE A 10 -6.49 -29.58 20.83
N ASN A 11 -7.43 -29.12 19.99
CA ASN A 11 -8.70 -29.79 19.65
C ASN A 11 -9.47 -30.35 20.88
N LYS A 12 -9.43 -29.62 21.98
CA LYS A 12 -10.18 -29.98 23.21
C LYS A 12 -11.18 -28.88 23.53
N ASP A 13 -12.43 -29.30 23.70
CA ASP A 13 -13.52 -28.43 24.09
C ASP A 13 -13.84 -28.58 25.60
N PHE A 14 -14.73 -27.73 26.09
CA PHE A 14 -15.21 -27.77 27.45
C PHE A 14 -15.67 -29.16 27.88
N GLY A 15 -16.42 -29.88 27.04
CA GLY A 15 -16.95 -31.21 27.37
C GLY A 15 -15.83 -32.25 27.55
N GLN A 16 -14.80 -32.18 26.75
CA GLN A 16 -13.64 -33.06 26.85
C GLN A 16 -12.82 -32.78 28.12
N PHE A 17 -12.56 -31.49 28.41
CA PHE A 17 -11.89 -31.13 29.68
C PHE A 17 -12.70 -31.55 30.90
N ARG A 18 -14.01 -31.31 30.88
CA ARG A 18 -14.91 -31.74 31.96
C ARG A 18 -14.85 -33.26 32.19
N ASN A 19 -14.97 -34.04 31.12
CA ASN A 19 -14.92 -35.51 31.23
C ASN A 19 -13.55 -36.01 31.73
N GLN A 20 -12.46 -35.40 31.27
CA GLN A 20 -11.12 -35.74 31.75
C GLN A 20 -10.95 -35.42 33.26
N LEU A 21 -11.45 -34.28 33.72
CA LEU A 21 -11.38 -33.89 35.12
C LEU A 21 -12.25 -34.81 36.02
N ILE A 22 -13.42 -35.24 35.57
CA ILE A 22 -14.25 -36.21 36.24
C ILE A 22 -13.52 -37.56 36.36
N ASN A 23 -12.97 -38.06 35.26
CA ASN A 23 -12.20 -39.29 35.24
C ASN A 23 -10.95 -39.22 36.14
N TYR A 24 -10.26 -38.08 36.11
CA TYR A 24 -9.13 -37.84 37.01
C TYR A 24 -9.55 -37.88 38.48
N SER A 25 -10.62 -37.16 38.85
CA SER A 25 -11.13 -37.10 40.22
C SER A 25 -11.61 -38.45 40.69
N SER A 26 -12.32 -39.22 39.90
CA SER A 26 -12.79 -40.55 40.24
C SER A 26 -11.66 -41.56 40.37
N THR A 27 -10.56 -41.42 39.65
CA THR A 27 -9.41 -42.32 39.70
C THR A 27 -8.51 -42.05 40.89
N TYR A 28 -8.20 -40.79 41.16
CA TYR A 28 -7.20 -40.40 42.16
C TYR A 28 -7.81 -40.05 43.54
N PHE A 29 -9.10 -39.70 43.57
CA PHE A 29 -9.81 -39.32 44.81
C PHE A 29 -11.10 -40.12 45.06
N PRO A 30 -11.12 -41.45 44.86
CA PRO A 30 -12.34 -42.23 44.88
C PRO A 30 -13.03 -42.29 46.25
N SER A 31 -12.29 -42.09 47.34
CA SER A 31 -12.80 -42.06 48.69
C SER A 31 -13.13 -40.68 49.24
N THR A 32 -12.58 -39.63 48.59
CA THR A 32 -12.69 -38.25 49.08
C THR A 32 -13.82 -37.49 48.39
N TYR A 33 -14.03 -37.80 47.11
CA TYR A 33 -15.05 -37.14 46.29
C TYR A 33 -15.80 -38.16 45.42
N THR A 34 -17.08 -38.34 45.72
CA THR A 34 -17.94 -39.32 45.03
C THR A 34 -19.20 -38.70 44.41
N ASP A 35 -19.47 -37.43 44.69
CA ASP A 35 -20.69 -36.75 44.22
C ASP A 35 -20.42 -35.96 42.95
N PHE A 36 -20.66 -36.56 41.78
CA PHE A 36 -20.56 -35.95 40.47
C PHE A 36 -21.89 -35.44 39.92
N THR A 37 -22.85 -35.13 40.81
CA THR A 37 -24.11 -34.51 40.39
C THR A 37 -23.89 -33.05 39.98
N ASN A 38 -24.65 -32.57 38.98
CA ASN A 38 -24.49 -31.20 38.45
C ASN A 38 -24.77 -30.11 39.49
N THR A 39 -25.36 -30.42 40.61
CA THR A 39 -25.69 -29.50 41.71
C THR A 39 -24.64 -29.50 42.81
N SER A 40 -23.64 -30.36 42.75
CA SER A 40 -22.61 -30.44 43.79
C SER A 40 -21.58 -29.33 43.66
N VAL A 41 -21.08 -28.82 44.78
CA VAL A 41 -20.07 -27.77 44.85
C VAL A 41 -18.75 -28.24 44.18
N GLY A 42 -18.38 -29.50 44.35
CA GLY A 42 -17.20 -30.07 43.72
C GLY A 42 -17.31 -30.11 42.20
N MET A 43 -18.51 -30.44 41.69
CA MET A 43 -18.76 -30.42 40.27
C MET A 43 -18.68 -29.01 39.70
N MET A 44 -19.11 -27.99 40.43
CA MET A 44 -18.94 -26.58 40.04
C MET A 44 -17.47 -26.22 39.88
N PHE A 45 -16.57 -26.67 40.76
CA PHE A 45 -15.13 -26.44 40.61
C PHE A 45 -14.53 -27.17 39.39
N ILE A 46 -14.98 -28.39 39.10
CA ILE A 46 -14.58 -29.16 37.94
C ILE A 46 -14.99 -28.43 36.65
N GLU A 47 -16.21 -27.92 36.61
CA GLU A 47 -16.71 -27.17 35.45
C GLU A 47 -16.02 -25.83 35.27
N GLN A 48 -15.68 -25.10 36.33
CA GLN A 48 -14.86 -23.88 36.24
C GLN A 48 -13.46 -24.19 35.73
N ALA A 49 -12.83 -25.26 36.22
CA ALA A 49 -11.51 -25.65 35.70
C ALA A 49 -11.57 -26.11 34.25
N ALA A 50 -12.63 -26.82 33.85
CA ALA A 50 -12.85 -27.19 32.43
C ALA A 50 -13.06 -25.96 31.54
N TYR A 51 -13.81 -24.96 32.00
CA TYR A 51 -14.01 -23.71 31.29
C TYR A 51 -12.71 -22.93 31.12
N ILE A 52 -11.88 -22.82 32.17
CA ILE A 52 -10.55 -22.21 32.08
C ILE A 52 -9.68 -22.96 31.07
N GLY A 53 -9.72 -24.29 31.07
CA GLY A 53 -8.99 -25.12 30.12
C GLY A 53 -9.41 -24.87 28.69
N ASP A 54 -10.71 -24.74 28.42
CA ASP A 54 -11.26 -24.43 27.09
C ASP A 54 -10.83 -23.05 26.60
N VAL A 55 -10.94 -22.03 27.44
CA VAL A 55 -10.51 -20.67 27.14
C VAL A 55 -9.01 -20.61 26.85
N LEU A 56 -8.18 -21.27 27.67
CA LEU A 56 -6.72 -21.30 27.41
C LEU A 56 -6.38 -22.06 26.12
N SER A 57 -7.06 -23.15 25.83
CA SER A 57 -6.92 -23.90 24.58
C SER A 57 -7.21 -23.01 23.37
N PHE A 58 -8.30 -22.25 23.44
CA PHE A 58 -8.66 -21.30 22.39
C PHE A 58 -7.58 -20.21 22.18
N TYR A 59 -7.08 -19.62 23.27
CA TYR A 59 -6.01 -18.61 23.16
C TYR A 59 -4.71 -19.19 22.61
N MET A 60 -4.34 -20.41 23.02
CA MET A 60 -3.14 -21.09 22.50
C MET A 60 -3.27 -21.37 21.01
N ASP A 61 -4.41 -21.90 20.55
CA ASP A 61 -4.65 -22.16 19.13
C ASP A 61 -4.63 -20.86 18.32
N ASN A 62 -5.21 -19.78 18.84
CA ASN A 62 -5.19 -18.49 18.20
C ASN A 62 -3.76 -17.92 18.11
N GLN A 63 -2.98 -18.03 19.19
CA GLN A 63 -1.58 -17.58 19.19
C GLN A 63 -0.70 -18.37 18.23
N ILE A 64 -0.93 -19.68 18.10
CA ILE A 64 -0.22 -20.50 17.11
C ILE A 64 -0.61 -20.09 15.68
N GLN A 65 -1.90 -19.81 15.43
CA GLN A 65 -2.35 -19.33 14.12
C GLN A 65 -1.67 -18.02 13.70
N GLU A 66 -1.46 -17.11 14.64
CA GLU A 66 -0.80 -15.82 14.39
C GLU A 66 0.67 -15.95 13.95
N ASN A 67 1.31 -17.11 14.16
CA ASN A 67 2.67 -17.36 13.68
C ASN A 67 2.74 -17.76 12.18
N PHE A 68 1.61 -17.99 11.55
CA PHE A 68 1.56 -18.38 10.14
C PHE A 68 1.02 -17.24 9.28
N LEU A 69 1.79 -16.80 8.29
CA LEU A 69 1.42 -15.72 7.37
C LEU A 69 0.03 -15.90 6.71
N GLN A 70 -0.37 -17.16 6.45
CA GLN A 70 -1.68 -17.46 5.84
C GLN A 70 -2.85 -17.33 6.80
N TYR A 71 -2.61 -17.45 8.11
CA TYR A 71 -3.63 -17.50 9.14
C TYR A 71 -3.62 -16.32 10.09
N ALA A 72 -2.53 -15.57 10.14
CA ALA A 72 -2.40 -14.36 10.96
C ALA A 72 -3.49 -13.34 10.62
N ARG A 73 -4.08 -12.75 11.64
CA ARG A 73 -5.21 -11.82 11.57
C ARG A 73 -4.84 -10.43 12.06
N GLN A 74 -3.87 -10.35 12.97
CA GLN A 74 -3.43 -9.08 13.51
C GLN A 74 -2.52 -8.37 12.50
N PRO A 75 -2.85 -7.12 12.11
CA PRO A 75 -2.06 -6.37 11.13
C PRO A 75 -0.59 -6.22 11.54
N ASP A 76 -0.34 -5.96 12.83
CA ASP A 76 1.02 -5.76 13.34
C ASP A 76 1.88 -7.03 13.16
N ASN A 77 1.34 -8.20 13.47
CA ASN A 77 2.02 -9.48 13.23
C ASN A 77 2.29 -9.74 11.75
N LEU A 78 1.36 -9.31 10.87
CA LEU A 78 1.56 -9.43 9.42
C LEU A 78 2.69 -8.54 8.94
N TYR A 79 2.80 -7.31 9.45
CA TYR A 79 3.91 -6.41 9.14
C TYR A 79 5.24 -6.96 9.64
N ASP A 80 5.29 -7.46 10.88
CA ASP A 80 6.51 -8.04 11.47
C ASP A 80 6.98 -9.27 10.68
N MET A 81 6.05 -10.16 10.30
CA MET A 81 6.38 -11.29 9.44
C MET A 81 6.86 -10.85 8.06
N ALA A 82 6.24 -9.82 7.47
CA ALA A 82 6.68 -9.28 6.19
C ALA A 82 8.12 -8.76 6.27
N TYR A 83 8.46 -8.01 7.33
CA TYR A 83 9.82 -7.55 7.60
C TYR A 83 10.80 -8.71 7.80
N MET A 84 10.41 -9.77 8.51
CA MET A 84 11.23 -10.96 8.73
C MET A 84 11.59 -11.67 7.41
N TYR A 85 10.68 -11.64 6.43
CA TYR A 85 10.92 -12.16 5.08
C TYR A 85 11.59 -11.15 4.13
N GLY A 86 12.00 -9.98 4.63
CA GLY A 86 12.68 -8.95 3.84
C GLY A 86 11.74 -8.06 3.01
N TYR A 87 10.43 -8.22 3.15
CA TYR A 87 9.46 -7.35 2.49
C TYR A 87 9.12 -6.16 3.37
N LYS A 88 9.34 -4.95 2.84
CA LYS A 88 8.97 -3.70 3.50
C LYS A 88 7.64 -3.20 2.93
N PRO A 89 6.50 -3.45 3.59
CA PRO A 89 5.22 -3.00 3.09
C PRO A 89 5.15 -1.47 3.09
N LYS A 90 4.69 -0.91 1.98
CA LYS A 90 4.42 0.52 1.87
C LYS A 90 3.02 0.80 2.39
N THR A 91 2.92 1.59 3.43
CA THR A 91 1.63 2.00 4.03
C THR A 91 0.98 3.15 3.27
N THR A 92 1.79 3.96 2.60
CA THR A 92 1.35 5.12 1.81
C THR A 92 1.74 4.91 0.35
N GLY A 93 0.80 5.02 -0.55
CA GLY A 93 1.01 4.97 -1.99
C GLY A 93 0.49 6.24 -2.65
N LEU A 94 1.20 6.70 -3.68
CA LEU A 94 0.73 7.78 -4.54
C LEU A 94 -0.29 7.24 -5.54
N ALA A 95 -1.37 7.99 -5.78
CA ALA A 95 -2.27 7.69 -6.89
C ALA A 95 -1.59 8.08 -8.21
N GLU A 96 -1.69 7.21 -9.20
CA GLU A 96 -1.13 7.42 -10.53
C GLU A 96 -2.26 7.71 -11.52
N VAL A 97 -2.01 8.64 -12.45
CA VAL A 97 -2.93 8.94 -13.55
C VAL A 97 -2.14 9.36 -14.79
N ASP A 98 -2.64 8.95 -15.96
CA ASP A 98 -2.11 9.43 -17.23
C ASP A 98 -2.85 10.71 -17.62
N ILE A 99 -2.09 11.80 -17.83
CA ILE A 99 -2.62 13.09 -18.25
C ILE A 99 -2.18 13.37 -19.69
N ASP A 100 -3.13 13.79 -20.51
CA ASP A 100 -2.86 14.30 -21.86
C ASP A 100 -2.60 15.80 -21.82
N PHE A 101 -1.40 16.19 -22.23
CA PHE A 101 -0.97 17.57 -22.34
C PHE A 101 -1.15 18.05 -23.77
N TYR A 102 -1.72 19.24 -23.93
CA TYR A 102 -2.01 19.82 -25.22
C TYR A 102 -1.32 21.16 -25.38
N GLN A 103 -0.72 21.36 -26.54
CA GLN A 103 -0.15 22.65 -26.97
C GLN A 103 -0.61 22.98 -28.36
N GLN A 104 -1.04 24.22 -28.57
CA GLN A 104 -1.32 24.74 -29.88
C GLN A 104 -0.08 25.47 -30.45
N VAL A 105 0.31 25.11 -31.67
CA VAL A 105 1.44 25.73 -32.40
C VAL A 105 0.95 26.23 -33.74
N PRO A 106 1.54 27.32 -34.29
CA PRO A 106 1.20 27.80 -35.61
C PRO A 106 1.61 26.80 -36.70
N ALA A 107 0.96 26.87 -37.83
CA ALA A 107 1.35 26.12 -39.02
C ALA A 107 2.47 26.86 -39.79
N LYS A 108 3.43 26.09 -40.29
CA LYS A 108 4.54 26.55 -41.14
C LYS A 108 4.47 25.87 -42.50
N LEU A 109 4.70 26.59 -43.55
CA LEU A 109 4.77 26.02 -44.89
C LEU A 109 6.16 25.38 -45.09
N SER A 110 6.18 24.08 -45.37
CA SER A 110 7.38 23.31 -45.69
C SER A 110 7.23 22.70 -47.08
N GLY A 111 7.87 23.29 -48.06
CA GLY A 111 7.65 22.93 -49.45
C GLY A 111 6.22 23.29 -49.92
N SER A 112 5.39 22.27 -50.21
CA SER A 112 3.99 22.43 -50.61
C SER A 112 3.00 22.02 -49.53
N GLU A 113 3.47 21.60 -48.35
CA GLU A 113 2.64 21.12 -47.24
C GLU A 113 2.75 22.03 -46.02
N TYR A 114 1.62 22.14 -45.29
CA TYR A 114 1.61 22.81 -44.01
C TYR A 114 1.94 21.78 -42.92
N VAL A 115 2.92 22.13 -42.08
CA VAL A 115 3.38 21.32 -40.95
C VAL A 115 3.35 22.13 -39.65
N PRO A 116 3.33 21.52 -38.48
CA PRO A 116 3.47 22.22 -37.20
C PRO A 116 4.82 22.98 -37.17
N ASP A 117 4.81 24.19 -36.66
CA ASP A 117 6.04 24.93 -36.40
C ASP A 117 6.60 24.58 -35.03
N TYR A 118 7.53 23.65 -35.00
CA TYR A 118 8.17 23.17 -33.80
C TYR A 118 9.10 24.18 -33.11
N ASP A 119 9.43 25.31 -33.78
CA ASP A 119 10.19 26.40 -33.15
C ASP A 119 9.39 27.02 -31.97
N TYR A 120 8.06 26.83 -31.98
CA TYR A 120 7.16 27.25 -30.91
C TYR A 120 6.79 26.11 -29.94
N ALA A 121 7.37 24.93 -30.12
CA ALA A 121 7.10 23.81 -29.24
C ALA A 121 7.69 24.02 -27.84
N LEU A 122 6.89 23.80 -26.83
CA LEU A 122 7.28 24.00 -25.44
C LEU A 122 7.99 22.76 -24.87
N TYR A 123 8.92 23.02 -23.99
CA TYR A 123 9.54 22.03 -23.12
C TYR A 123 9.10 22.27 -21.68
N LEU A 124 8.50 21.25 -21.07
CA LEU A 124 8.13 21.23 -19.65
C LEU A 124 9.13 20.32 -18.92
N PRO A 125 9.84 20.82 -17.92
CA PRO A 125 10.79 19.99 -17.17
C PRO A 125 10.09 18.87 -16.39
N ALA A 126 10.84 17.86 -16.01
CA ALA A 126 10.40 16.87 -15.04
C ALA A 126 9.96 17.57 -13.74
N ASN A 127 9.09 16.91 -12.98
CA ASN A 127 8.53 17.44 -11.74
C ASN A 127 7.62 18.68 -11.92
N THR A 128 7.10 18.88 -13.13
CA THR A 128 6.09 19.92 -13.36
C THR A 128 4.79 19.56 -12.66
N GLN A 129 4.27 20.50 -11.86
CA GLN A 129 3.03 20.34 -11.11
C GLN A 129 1.83 20.80 -11.93
N VAL A 130 0.77 19.97 -11.91
CA VAL A 130 -0.51 20.23 -12.58
C VAL A 130 -1.61 20.10 -11.52
N SER A 131 -2.53 21.05 -11.50
CA SER A 131 -3.63 21.08 -10.53
C SER A 131 -4.97 20.96 -11.23
N THR A 132 -5.95 20.31 -10.56
CA THR A 132 -7.34 20.30 -11.04
C THR A 132 -7.95 21.69 -10.92
N THR A 133 -8.81 22.05 -11.88
CA THR A 133 -9.60 23.28 -11.84
C THR A 133 -11.02 22.96 -11.37
N GLY A 134 -11.46 23.55 -10.26
CA GLY A 134 -12.81 23.38 -9.70
C GLY A 134 -12.91 22.33 -8.59
N GLY A 135 -13.74 22.59 -7.58
CA GLY A 135 -13.91 21.70 -6.44
C GLY A 135 -12.69 21.63 -5.52
N SER A 136 -12.32 20.45 -5.09
CA SER A 136 -11.09 20.23 -4.34
C SER A 136 -9.89 20.29 -5.29
N ILE A 137 -8.87 21.10 -4.97
CA ILE A 137 -7.63 21.18 -5.71
C ILE A 137 -6.81 19.94 -5.41
N ILE A 138 -6.57 19.12 -6.44
CA ILE A 138 -5.69 17.96 -6.38
C ILE A 138 -4.48 18.26 -7.26
N ASN A 139 -3.29 18.11 -6.69
CA ASN A 139 -2.04 18.34 -7.38
C ASN A 139 -1.47 17.01 -7.89
N PHE A 140 -1.02 17.02 -9.14
CA PHE A 140 -0.31 15.93 -9.78
C PHE A 140 1.06 16.42 -10.22
N THR A 141 2.07 15.59 -10.13
CA THR A 141 3.43 15.91 -10.53
C THR A 141 3.89 14.96 -11.63
N THR A 142 4.45 15.49 -12.72
CA THR A 142 5.04 14.68 -13.80
C THR A 142 6.38 14.12 -13.35
N GLN A 143 6.64 12.84 -13.62
CA GLN A 143 7.95 12.25 -13.36
C GLN A 143 8.93 12.59 -14.49
N ASP A 144 8.48 12.46 -15.73
CA ASP A 144 9.30 12.66 -16.92
C ASP A 144 9.04 14.04 -17.54
N PRO A 145 10.04 14.63 -18.22
CA PRO A 145 9.85 15.88 -18.95
C PRO A 145 8.92 15.69 -20.15
N ILE A 146 8.32 16.79 -20.61
CA ILE A 146 7.45 16.83 -21.79
C ILE A 146 8.10 17.76 -22.81
N ASP A 147 8.59 17.19 -23.89
CA ASP A 147 9.13 17.94 -25.01
C ASP A 147 8.22 17.74 -26.25
N PHE A 148 7.49 18.76 -26.61
CA PHE A 148 6.57 18.68 -27.75
C PHE A 148 7.29 18.69 -29.12
N ALA A 149 8.55 19.11 -29.17
CA ALA A 149 9.34 19.10 -30.41
C ALA A 149 9.85 17.72 -30.80
N VAL A 150 9.98 16.81 -29.78
CA VAL A 150 10.52 15.47 -30.00
C VAL A 150 9.38 14.46 -30.17
N SER A 151 9.44 13.70 -31.26
CA SER A 151 8.54 12.55 -31.51
C SER A 151 9.36 11.33 -31.93
N ASN A 152 9.20 10.21 -31.22
CA ASN A 152 9.85 8.95 -31.56
C ASN A 152 8.90 7.76 -31.26
N SER A 153 9.32 6.54 -31.53
CA SER A 153 8.49 5.34 -31.37
C SER A 153 8.08 5.04 -29.91
N ILE A 154 8.82 5.57 -28.93
CA ILE A 154 8.54 5.37 -27.49
C ILE A 154 7.75 6.56 -26.94
N ASP A 155 8.10 7.78 -27.39
CA ASP A 155 7.49 9.04 -26.95
C ASP A 155 6.88 9.78 -28.15
N ILE A 156 5.66 9.41 -28.49
CA ILE A 156 4.96 9.91 -29.66
C ILE A 156 4.30 11.26 -29.34
N THR A 157 4.58 12.28 -30.18
CA THR A 157 3.79 13.52 -30.22
C THR A 157 2.70 13.35 -31.27
N TYR A 158 1.44 13.36 -30.82
CA TYR A 158 0.30 13.31 -31.75
C TYR A 158 -0.02 14.70 -32.25
N GLU A 159 -0.28 14.79 -33.54
CA GLU A 159 -0.53 16.06 -34.27
C GLU A 159 -1.95 16.01 -34.83
N SER A 160 -2.65 17.12 -34.74
CA SER A 160 -3.95 17.31 -35.37
C SER A 160 -4.12 18.77 -35.79
N VAL A 161 -4.86 18.99 -36.86
CA VAL A 161 -5.17 20.36 -37.29
C VAL A 161 -6.17 20.95 -36.30
N ALA A 162 -5.78 22.09 -35.68
CA ALA A 162 -6.63 22.79 -34.71
C ALA A 162 -7.49 23.87 -35.33
N ALA A 163 -6.98 24.57 -36.35
CA ALA A 163 -7.70 25.64 -37.05
C ALA A 163 -7.30 25.74 -38.51
N LEU A 164 -8.25 26.17 -39.35
CA LEU A 164 -8.07 26.41 -40.77
C LEU A 164 -8.26 27.92 -41.09
N SER A 165 -7.47 28.42 -42.00
CA SER A 165 -7.62 29.76 -42.58
C SER A 165 -7.57 29.69 -44.11
N GLY A 166 -8.63 30.11 -44.79
CA GLY A 166 -8.72 30.01 -46.24
C GLY A 166 -8.60 28.60 -46.80
N GLY A 167 -9.00 27.58 -46.04
CA GLY A 167 -8.90 26.15 -46.41
C GLY A 167 -7.56 25.48 -46.08
N ASN A 168 -6.58 26.24 -45.63
CA ASN A 168 -5.27 25.71 -45.20
C ASN A 168 -5.12 25.67 -43.69
N PRO A 169 -4.37 24.70 -43.12
CA PRO A 169 -4.05 24.66 -41.69
C PRO A 169 -3.39 25.97 -41.25
N SER A 170 -3.92 26.60 -40.21
CA SER A 170 -3.34 27.78 -39.57
C SER A 170 -2.70 27.45 -38.22
N TYR A 171 -3.27 26.47 -37.50
CA TYR A 171 -2.74 25.97 -36.22
C TYR A 171 -2.85 24.46 -36.14
N TYR A 172 -1.86 23.87 -35.48
CA TYR A 172 -1.85 22.47 -35.11
C TYR A 172 -1.97 22.34 -33.60
N LEU A 173 -2.61 21.25 -33.13
CA LEU A 173 -2.66 20.84 -31.76
C LEU A 173 -1.72 19.66 -31.58
N LEU A 174 -0.71 19.84 -30.77
CA LEU A 174 0.21 18.79 -30.32
C LEU A 174 -0.30 18.20 -29.05
N ARG A 175 -0.28 16.87 -28.94
CA ARG A 175 -0.69 16.13 -27.74
C ARG A 175 0.39 15.16 -27.32
N LYS A 176 0.73 15.18 -26.04
CA LYS A 176 1.57 14.18 -25.39
C LYS A 176 0.93 13.66 -24.13
N ARG A 177 1.07 12.36 -23.89
CA ARG A 177 0.61 11.69 -22.67
C ARG A 177 1.77 11.46 -21.73
N ARG A 178 1.55 11.76 -20.44
CA ARG A 178 2.52 11.49 -19.37
C ARG A 178 1.84 10.92 -18.15
N LYS A 179 2.53 9.97 -17.53
CA LYS A 179 2.17 9.46 -16.22
C LYS A 179 2.49 10.52 -15.17
N THR A 180 1.54 10.74 -14.28
CA THR A 180 1.65 11.70 -13.18
C THR A 180 1.26 11.04 -11.87
N TYR A 181 1.78 11.57 -10.78
CA TYR A 181 1.57 11.07 -9.44
C TYR A 181 0.91 12.15 -8.59
N SER A 182 -0.09 11.74 -7.77
CA SER A 182 -0.73 12.62 -6.81
C SER A 182 0.18 12.83 -5.61
N GLY A 183 1.01 13.85 -5.67
CA GLY A 183 1.94 14.21 -4.60
C GLY A 183 2.75 15.45 -4.93
N THR A 184 3.40 15.99 -3.90
CA THR A 184 4.33 17.11 -4.02
C THR A 184 5.73 16.61 -3.71
N ILE A 185 6.73 17.19 -4.39
CA ILE A 185 8.14 16.92 -4.12
C ILE A 185 8.64 18.02 -3.20
N ASN A 186 9.12 17.62 -2.04
CA ASN A 186 9.74 18.51 -1.07
C ASN A 186 11.22 18.14 -0.93
N SER A 187 12.08 19.14 -0.76
CA SER A 187 13.49 18.95 -0.45
C SER A 187 13.76 19.36 0.99
N VAL A 188 14.55 18.55 1.67
CA VAL A 188 15.03 18.85 3.04
C VAL A 188 16.54 18.86 2.98
N GLN A 189 17.17 19.92 3.47
CA GLN A 189 18.60 20.06 3.51
C GLN A 189 19.13 19.79 4.92
N PHE A 190 20.13 18.95 5.02
CA PHE A 190 20.82 18.64 6.27
C PHE A 190 22.24 19.18 6.21
N SER A 191 22.67 19.87 7.27
CA SER A 191 24.06 20.30 7.39
C SER A 191 24.89 19.19 8.05
N ILE A 192 25.87 18.68 7.31
CA ILE A 192 26.81 17.68 7.82
C ILE A 192 28.01 18.42 8.42
N GLY A 193 28.27 18.16 9.72
CA GLY A 193 29.43 18.70 10.42
C GLY A 193 30.69 17.85 10.24
N ALA A 194 31.43 17.59 11.32
CA ALA A 194 32.56 16.68 11.27
C ALA A 194 32.14 15.27 10.89
N PRO A 195 32.99 14.48 10.21
CA PRO A 195 32.69 13.11 9.84
C PRO A 195 32.29 12.26 11.05
N GLN A 196 31.16 11.58 10.97
CA GLN A 196 30.64 10.67 11.98
C GLN A 196 30.28 9.33 11.36
N GLU A 197 30.57 8.24 12.06
CA GLU A 197 30.16 6.91 11.64
C GLU A 197 28.65 6.75 11.86
N PHE A 198 27.95 6.15 10.87
CA PHE A 198 26.52 5.85 10.92
C PHE A 198 25.62 7.07 11.20
N LEU A 199 25.91 8.19 10.56
CA LEU A 199 25.12 9.40 10.67
C LEU A 199 23.69 9.16 10.19
N THR A 200 22.72 9.44 11.05
CA THR A 200 21.28 9.22 10.76
C THR A 200 20.56 10.56 10.74
N PHE A 201 19.77 10.78 9.69
CA PHE A 201 18.88 11.94 9.58
C PHE A 201 17.43 11.51 9.68
N ASN A 202 16.64 12.24 10.45
CA ASN A 202 15.21 12.04 10.55
C ASN A 202 14.45 13.10 9.76
N ILE A 203 13.56 12.67 8.86
CA ILE A 203 12.63 13.55 8.17
C ILE A 203 11.32 13.49 8.95
N ASN A 204 10.94 14.63 9.58
CA ASN A 204 9.73 14.73 10.38
C ASN A 204 8.51 15.00 9.48
N ASP A 205 8.13 14.02 8.68
CA ASP A 205 6.90 14.05 7.88
C ASP A 205 6.24 12.67 7.96
N ASN A 206 4.93 12.66 8.25
CA ASN A 206 4.17 11.43 8.43
C ASN A 206 3.61 10.87 7.10
N ASN A 207 3.71 11.63 6.00
CA ASN A 207 3.10 11.27 4.71
C ASN A 207 4.15 11.04 3.60
N ILE A 208 5.34 10.57 3.96
CA ILE A 208 6.39 10.29 2.99
C ILE A 208 6.03 9.03 2.20
N ALA A 209 5.81 9.17 0.90
CA ALA A 209 5.60 8.04 -0.01
C ALA A 209 6.91 7.39 -0.45
N GLY A 210 8.02 8.13 -0.50
CA GLY A 210 9.34 7.64 -0.86
C GLY A 210 10.37 8.75 -0.93
N VAL A 211 11.64 8.36 -1.01
CA VAL A 211 12.77 9.23 -1.27
C VAL A 211 13.10 9.11 -2.75
N LEU A 212 13.12 10.22 -3.48
CA LEU A 212 13.44 10.25 -4.91
C LEU A 212 14.93 10.24 -5.14
N ASP A 213 15.63 11.13 -4.44
CA ASP A 213 17.07 11.33 -4.64
C ASP A 213 17.72 11.86 -3.35
N VAL A 214 19.02 11.59 -3.21
CA VAL A 214 19.89 12.13 -2.17
C VAL A 214 21.10 12.69 -2.89
N VAL A 215 21.28 14.00 -2.82
CA VAL A 215 22.36 14.73 -3.50
C VAL A 215 23.23 15.46 -2.49
N ASP A 216 24.54 15.59 -2.79
CA ASP A 216 25.51 16.39 -2.05
C ASP A 216 25.47 17.86 -2.48
#